data_f4d4b4e8d9d5402f697a55dc543df60b
#
_entry.id   f4d4b4e8d9d5402f697a55dc543df60b
#
_cell.length_a   1.000
_cell.length_b   1.000
_cell.length_c   1.000
_cell.angle_alpha   90.00
_cell.angle_beta   90.00
_cell.angle_gamma   90.00
#
_symmetry.space_group_name_H-M   'P 1'
#
loop_
_entity.id
_entity.type
_entity.pdbx_description
1 polymer ?
#
loop_
_entity_poly.entity_id
_entity_poly.type
_entity_poly.pdbx_seq_one_letter_code
_entity_poly.pdbx_strand_id
1 'polypeptide(L)'
;MNYIGSKYSLLDFIYSSIEKTLAANGDERTPSELSFAELLAGTGVVSAFFKEKGFSVTANDIQYYSYVILKHILENNDLDESRALSLIDELNSLDGREGFIYKNYSLTGSENSDFQRMYFSDENAKKCDAIRTAIEEKHIKNEITDGEYYFLLASLINSIDKYANTASVY
;
A
#
# COMPACT_ATOMS: atom_id res chain seq x y z
N MET A 1 -0.73 -1.93 8.15
CA MET A 1 0.74 -1.65 8.24
C MET A 1 1.04 -0.83 9.48
N ASN A 2 1.94 -1.30 10.34
CA ASN A 2 2.44 -0.56 11.50
C ASN A 2 3.57 0.38 11.02
N TYR A 3 3.24 1.62 10.72
CA TYR A 3 4.19 2.57 10.17
C TYR A 3 4.59 3.60 11.23
N ILE A 4 5.91 3.71 11.49
CA ILE A 4 6.43 4.73 12.41
C ILE A 4 6.16 6.11 11.80
N GLY A 5 5.55 7.00 12.60
CA GLY A 5 5.16 8.32 12.14
C GLY A 5 3.79 8.37 11.44
N SER A 6 3.00 7.30 11.52
CA SER A 6 1.60 7.34 11.08
C SER A 6 0.85 8.46 11.79
N LYS A 7 0.15 9.29 11.01
CA LYS A 7 -0.65 10.40 11.52
C LYS A 7 -2.10 10.00 11.84
N TYR A 8 -2.38 8.69 11.94
CA TYR A 8 -3.74 8.18 12.18
C TYR A 8 -4.39 8.79 13.41
N SER A 9 -3.68 8.86 14.53
CA SER A 9 -4.18 9.45 15.78
C SER A 9 -4.31 10.98 15.76
N LEU A 10 -3.84 11.63 14.70
CA LEU A 10 -3.86 13.08 14.53
C LEU A 10 -4.91 13.56 13.51
N LEU A 11 -5.66 12.67 12.88
CA LEU A 11 -6.58 13.01 11.79
C LEU A 11 -7.60 14.07 12.20
N ASP A 12 -8.28 13.89 13.32
CA ASP A 12 -9.27 14.84 13.82
C ASP A 12 -8.65 16.20 14.17
N PHE A 13 -7.45 16.19 14.74
CA PHE A 13 -6.70 17.41 15.05
C PHE A 13 -6.32 18.17 13.76
N ILE A 14 -5.80 17.47 12.76
CA ILE A 14 -5.43 18.07 11.47
C ILE A 14 -6.67 18.66 10.81
N TYR A 15 -7.75 17.89 10.71
CA TYR A 15 -8.99 18.32 10.08
C TYR A 15 -9.61 19.54 10.78
N SER A 16 -9.76 19.50 12.11
CA SER A 16 -10.32 20.62 12.88
C SER A 16 -9.46 21.88 12.82
N SER A 17 -8.13 21.70 12.69
CA SER A 17 -7.21 22.85 12.54
C SER A 17 -7.39 23.53 11.17
N ILE A 18 -7.60 22.75 10.12
CA ILE A 18 -7.90 23.26 8.77
C ILE A 18 -9.25 23.97 8.76
N GLU A 19 -10.32 23.36 9.30
CA GLU A 19 -11.64 23.98 9.39
C GLU A 19 -11.62 25.32 10.13
N LYS A 20 -10.94 25.38 11.29
CA LYS A 20 -10.78 26.63 12.05
C LYS A 20 -10.03 27.70 11.24
N THR A 21 -9.02 27.30 10.48
CA THR A 21 -8.23 28.23 9.65
C THR A 21 -9.08 28.78 8.50
N LEU A 22 -9.85 27.93 7.82
CA LEU A 22 -10.77 28.33 6.75
C LEU A 22 -11.80 29.32 7.29
N ALA A 23 -12.47 28.98 8.40
CA ALA A 23 -13.47 29.84 9.03
C ALA A 23 -12.88 31.19 9.48
N ALA A 24 -11.67 31.20 10.06
CA ALA A 24 -11.01 32.44 10.48
C ALA A 24 -10.66 33.37 9.31
N ASN A 25 -10.54 32.82 8.10
CA ASN A 25 -10.31 33.58 6.87
C ASN A 25 -11.59 33.87 6.07
N GLY A 26 -12.77 33.52 6.61
CA GLY A 26 -14.05 33.70 5.93
C GLY A 26 -14.22 32.81 4.71
N ASP A 27 -13.52 31.68 4.64
CA ASP A 27 -13.63 30.73 3.54
C ASP A 27 -14.79 29.75 3.85
N GLU A 28 -15.87 29.85 3.10
CA GLU A 28 -17.09 29.09 3.25
C GLU A 28 -17.20 27.90 2.26
N ARG A 29 -16.13 27.64 1.50
CA ARG A 29 -16.14 26.54 0.53
C ARG A 29 -16.33 25.18 1.21
N THR A 30 -17.10 24.33 0.54
CA THR A 30 -17.29 22.94 0.95
C THR A 30 -16.04 22.10 0.65
N PRO A 31 -15.83 20.94 1.31
CA PRO A 31 -14.70 20.05 1.01
C PRO A 31 -14.53 19.73 -0.47
N SER A 32 -15.63 19.56 -1.21
CA SER A 32 -15.60 19.26 -2.66
C SER A 32 -15.09 20.41 -3.54
N GLU A 33 -15.07 21.62 -3.02
CA GLU A 33 -14.54 22.80 -3.68
C GLU A 33 -13.07 23.10 -3.30
N LEU A 34 -12.51 22.27 -2.40
CA LEU A 34 -11.17 22.43 -1.85
C LEU A 34 -10.21 21.35 -2.38
N SER A 35 -8.95 21.72 -2.52
CA SER A 35 -7.87 20.78 -2.82
C SER A 35 -6.97 20.61 -1.59
N PHE A 36 -6.57 19.38 -1.35
CA PHE A 36 -5.63 19.01 -0.30
C PHE A 36 -4.37 18.38 -0.89
N ALA A 37 -3.20 18.86 -0.50
CA ALA A 37 -1.92 18.31 -0.96
C ALA A 37 -1.11 17.76 0.22
N GLU A 38 -0.70 16.49 0.13
CA GLU A 38 0.18 15.84 1.10
C GLU A 38 1.52 15.49 0.45
N LEU A 39 2.62 16.12 0.91
CA LEU A 39 3.94 15.99 0.27
C LEU A 39 4.75 14.79 0.76
N LEU A 40 4.45 14.25 1.94
CA LEU A 40 5.11 13.10 2.57
C LEU A 40 4.04 12.17 3.11
N ALA A 41 3.37 11.47 2.18
CA ALA A 41 2.11 10.78 2.47
C ALA A 41 2.30 9.42 3.20
N GLY A 42 3.48 8.81 3.12
CA GLY A 42 3.75 7.52 3.77
C GLY A 42 2.73 6.46 3.37
N THR A 43 1.95 5.97 4.31
CA THR A 43 0.90 4.97 4.07
C THR A 43 -0.41 5.55 3.50
N GLY A 44 -0.47 6.87 3.25
CA GLY A 44 -1.63 7.51 2.66
C GLY A 44 -2.82 7.70 3.61
N VAL A 45 -2.65 7.50 4.92
CA VAL A 45 -3.75 7.55 5.89
C VAL A 45 -4.43 8.92 5.95
N VAL A 46 -3.66 10.01 5.84
CA VAL A 46 -4.20 11.38 5.82
C VAL A 46 -4.87 11.63 4.46
N SER A 47 -4.21 11.26 3.37
CA SER A 47 -4.76 11.38 2.01
C SER A 47 -6.09 10.65 1.86
N ALA A 48 -6.20 9.41 2.37
CA ALA A 48 -7.44 8.64 2.38
C ALA A 48 -8.55 9.37 3.14
N PHE A 49 -8.24 9.86 4.34
CA PHE A 49 -9.18 10.58 5.19
C PHE A 49 -9.72 11.85 4.50
N PHE A 50 -8.87 12.66 3.87
CA PHE A 50 -9.32 13.86 3.16
C PHE A 50 -10.11 13.52 1.89
N LYS A 51 -9.77 12.43 1.19
CA LYS A 51 -10.60 11.91 0.09
C LYS A 51 -12.01 11.53 0.57
N GLU A 52 -12.12 10.80 1.68
CA GLU A 52 -13.42 10.43 2.28
C GLU A 52 -14.23 11.64 2.71
N LYS A 53 -13.59 12.74 3.12
CA LYS A 53 -14.22 14.02 3.40
C LYS A 53 -14.68 14.78 2.16
N GLY A 54 -14.32 14.31 0.97
CA GLY A 54 -14.73 14.88 -0.31
C GLY A 54 -13.75 15.88 -0.94
N PHE A 55 -12.56 16.05 -0.37
CA PHE A 55 -11.52 16.92 -0.98
C PHE A 55 -10.97 16.33 -2.27
N SER A 56 -10.53 17.21 -3.19
CA SER A 56 -9.65 16.83 -4.27
C SER A 56 -8.24 16.63 -3.72
N VAL A 57 -7.73 15.39 -3.68
CA VAL A 57 -6.47 15.06 -3.01
C VAL A 57 -5.34 14.83 -4.01
N THR A 58 -4.20 15.48 -3.75
CA THR A 58 -2.92 15.21 -4.41
C THR A 58 -1.92 14.75 -3.36
N ALA A 59 -1.33 13.57 -3.53
CA ALA A 59 -0.36 13.02 -2.60
C ALA A 59 0.96 12.69 -3.28
N ASN A 60 2.05 12.85 -2.53
CA ASN A 60 3.41 12.53 -2.98
C ASN A 60 4.17 11.80 -1.87
N ASP A 61 5.01 10.86 -2.27
CA ASP A 61 6.04 10.26 -1.41
C ASP A 61 7.22 9.79 -2.27
N ILE A 62 8.41 9.74 -1.68
CA ILE A 62 9.61 9.27 -2.37
C ILE A 62 9.67 7.73 -2.47
N GLN A 63 8.97 7.04 -1.57
CA GLN A 63 8.99 5.58 -1.49
C GLN A 63 8.02 4.96 -2.50
N TYR A 64 8.52 4.03 -3.32
CA TYR A 64 7.69 3.39 -4.35
C TYR A 64 6.52 2.58 -3.76
N TYR A 65 6.71 1.93 -2.60
CA TYR A 65 5.60 1.23 -1.93
C TYR A 65 4.47 2.20 -1.51
N SER A 66 4.83 3.41 -1.05
CA SER A 66 3.86 4.47 -0.77
C SER A 66 3.10 4.87 -2.03
N TYR A 67 3.81 5.06 -3.14
CA TYR A 67 3.19 5.35 -4.44
C TYR A 67 2.16 4.27 -4.83
N VAL A 68 2.51 2.99 -4.69
CA VAL A 68 1.59 1.87 -4.98
C VAL A 68 0.32 1.96 -4.12
N ILE A 69 0.48 2.20 -2.82
CA ILE A 69 -0.64 2.33 -1.89
C ILE A 69 -1.50 3.54 -2.25
N LEU A 70 -0.88 4.69 -2.53
CA LEU A 70 -1.57 5.92 -2.90
C LEU A 70 -2.34 5.79 -4.21
N LYS A 71 -1.77 5.14 -5.23
CA LYS A 71 -2.46 4.83 -6.50
C LYS A 71 -3.73 4.03 -6.24
N HIS A 72 -3.64 3.00 -5.41
CA HIS A 72 -4.82 2.22 -5.03
C HIS A 72 -5.86 3.07 -4.29
N ILE A 73 -5.46 3.82 -3.25
CA ILE A 73 -6.38 4.57 -2.41
C ILE A 73 -7.04 5.75 -3.15
N LEU A 74 -6.26 6.50 -3.92
CA LEU A 74 -6.72 7.76 -4.48
C LEU A 74 -7.36 7.63 -5.88
N GLU A 75 -6.86 6.72 -6.72
CA GLU A 75 -7.28 6.65 -8.11
C GLU A 75 -8.18 5.46 -8.44
N ASN A 76 -8.23 4.43 -7.59
CA ASN A 76 -8.97 3.20 -7.85
C ASN A 76 -10.40 3.27 -7.28
N ASN A 77 -11.28 4.01 -7.97
CA ASN A 77 -12.66 4.24 -7.51
C ASN A 77 -13.65 3.21 -8.06
N ASP A 78 -13.33 2.55 -9.18
CA ASP A 78 -14.24 1.70 -9.94
C ASP A 78 -13.78 0.23 -9.95
N LEU A 79 -13.15 -0.23 -8.86
CA LEU A 79 -12.70 -1.60 -8.72
C LEU A 79 -13.90 -2.56 -8.64
N ASP A 80 -13.95 -3.53 -9.54
CA ASP A 80 -14.90 -4.65 -9.42
C ASP A 80 -14.48 -5.58 -8.27
N GLU A 81 -15.23 -5.54 -7.18
CA GLU A 81 -14.92 -6.27 -5.96
C GLU A 81 -14.95 -7.79 -6.18
N SER A 82 -15.90 -8.30 -6.95
CA SER A 82 -16.01 -9.74 -7.26
C SER A 82 -14.81 -10.22 -8.06
N ARG A 83 -14.39 -9.43 -9.05
CA ARG A 83 -13.20 -9.71 -9.85
C ARG A 83 -11.94 -9.64 -9.00
N ALA A 84 -11.82 -8.64 -8.14
CA ALA A 84 -10.68 -8.47 -7.23
C ALA A 84 -10.52 -9.66 -6.28
N LEU A 85 -11.62 -10.15 -5.69
CA LEU A 85 -11.62 -11.33 -4.83
C LEU A 85 -11.21 -12.60 -5.61
N SER A 86 -11.72 -12.79 -6.82
CA SER A 86 -11.33 -13.91 -7.67
C SER A 86 -9.83 -13.92 -8.00
N LEU A 87 -9.24 -12.75 -8.25
CA LEU A 87 -7.80 -12.60 -8.48
C LEU A 87 -6.99 -12.92 -7.21
N ILE A 88 -7.46 -12.50 -6.04
CA ILE A 88 -6.82 -12.86 -4.76
C ILE A 88 -6.84 -14.37 -4.55
N ASP A 89 -7.95 -15.04 -4.80
CA ASP A 89 -8.07 -16.49 -4.64
C ASP A 89 -7.14 -17.23 -5.60
N GLU A 90 -7.07 -16.79 -6.86
CA GLU A 90 -6.13 -17.31 -7.85
C GLU A 90 -4.69 -17.17 -7.38
N LEU A 91 -4.27 -15.97 -6.93
CA LEU A 91 -2.93 -15.71 -6.43
C LEU A 91 -2.59 -16.51 -5.17
N ASN A 92 -3.57 -16.70 -4.29
CA ASN A 92 -3.41 -17.50 -3.09
C ASN A 92 -3.28 -19.02 -3.39
N SER A 93 -3.75 -19.49 -4.53
CA SER A 93 -3.61 -20.89 -4.94
C SER A 93 -2.24 -21.24 -5.52
N LEU A 94 -1.40 -20.23 -5.86
CA LEU A 94 -0.11 -20.46 -6.48
C LEU A 94 0.85 -21.24 -5.56
N ASP A 95 1.62 -22.15 -6.13
CA ASP A 95 2.77 -22.72 -5.44
C ASP A 95 3.87 -21.68 -5.23
N GLY A 96 4.63 -21.82 -4.13
CA GLY A 96 5.75 -20.94 -3.83
C GLY A 96 6.90 -21.11 -4.84
N ARG A 97 7.62 -20.02 -5.12
CA ARG A 97 8.82 -20.03 -5.99
C ARG A 97 10.02 -19.39 -5.32
N GLU A 98 11.22 -19.86 -5.65
CA GLU A 98 12.47 -19.28 -5.15
C GLU A 98 12.86 -18.06 -5.99
N GLY A 99 12.49 -16.87 -5.51
CA GLY A 99 12.78 -15.61 -6.16
C GLY A 99 13.68 -14.70 -5.32
N PHE A 100 13.50 -13.39 -5.50
CA PHE A 100 14.33 -12.37 -4.84
C PHE A 100 14.08 -12.31 -3.32
N ILE A 101 12.82 -12.40 -2.89
CA ILE A 101 12.46 -12.31 -1.47
C ILE A 101 13.00 -13.54 -0.74
N TYR A 102 12.81 -14.73 -1.30
CA TYR A 102 13.38 -15.96 -0.74
C TYR A 102 14.90 -15.87 -0.60
N LYS A 103 15.61 -15.55 -1.67
CA LYS A 103 17.09 -15.54 -1.70
C LYS A 103 17.72 -14.48 -0.78
N ASN A 104 17.01 -13.42 -0.45
CA ASN A 104 17.58 -12.30 0.28
C ASN A 104 17.00 -12.11 1.70
N TYR A 105 15.83 -12.69 2.01
CA TYR A 105 15.11 -12.39 3.24
C TYR A 105 14.57 -13.60 3.99
N SER A 106 14.84 -14.84 3.52
CA SER A 106 14.56 -16.07 4.26
C SER A 106 15.82 -16.70 4.81
N LEU A 107 15.65 -17.59 5.80
CA LEU A 107 16.79 -18.21 6.49
C LEU A 107 17.60 -19.08 5.53
N THR A 108 16.96 -20.02 4.84
CA THR A 108 17.66 -20.94 3.93
C THR A 108 18.11 -20.23 2.66
N GLY A 109 17.29 -19.35 2.10
CA GLY A 109 17.62 -18.63 0.87
C GLY A 109 18.82 -17.68 1.00
N SER A 110 19.06 -17.15 2.21
CA SER A 110 20.17 -16.23 2.48
C SER A 110 21.38 -16.88 3.19
N GLU A 111 21.42 -18.20 3.32
CA GLU A 111 22.48 -18.90 4.06
C GLU A 111 23.91 -18.67 3.50
N ASN A 112 24.04 -18.45 2.18
CA ASN A 112 25.31 -18.19 1.52
C ASN A 112 25.61 -16.69 1.30
N SER A 113 24.83 -15.80 1.92
CA SER A 113 25.06 -14.36 1.88
C SER A 113 25.91 -13.89 3.06
N ASP A 114 26.49 -12.69 2.97
CA ASP A 114 27.29 -12.09 4.05
C ASP A 114 26.52 -11.98 5.37
N PHE A 115 25.19 -11.88 5.29
CA PHE A 115 24.30 -11.82 6.44
C PHE A 115 23.07 -12.72 6.22
N GLN A 116 22.99 -13.81 6.97
CA GLN A 116 21.82 -14.66 6.99
C GLN A 116 20.62 -13.88 7.62
N ARG A 117 19.49 -13.91 6.95
CA ARG A 117 18.30 -13.14 7.32
C ARG A 117 17.10 -14.05 7.55
N MET A 118 16.27 -13.69 8.50
CA MET A 118 15.04 -14.44 8.84
C MET A 118 13.85 -13.47 8.95
N TYR A 119 13.70 -12.59 7.94
CA TYR A 119 12.54 -11.70 7.88
C TYR A 119 11.27 -12.47 7.52
N PHE A 120 11.39 -13.56 6.79
CA PHE A 120 10.31 -14.47 6.43
C PHE A 120 10.70 -15.91 6.70
N SER A 121 9.69 -16.78 6.97
CA SER A 121 9.89 -18.21 6.75
C SER A 121 10.16 -18.48 5.27
N ASP A 122 10.83 -19.58 4.96
CA ASP A 122 11.11 -19.95 3.57
C ASP A 122 9.84 -20.09 2.74
N GLU A 123 8.79 -20.65 3.32
CA GLU A 123 7.46 -20.82 2.70
C GLU A 123 6.82 -19.46 2.37
N ASN A 124 6.76 -18.54 3.34
CA ASN A 124 6.19 -17.21 3.13
C ASN A 124 6.98 -16.40 2.09
N ALA A 125 8.31 -16.48 2.13
CA ALA A 125 9.16 -15.81 1.16
C ALA A 125 8.93 -16.31 -0.27
N LYS A 126 8.86 -17.65 -0.46
CA LYS A 126 8.53 -18.26 -1.75
C LYS A 126 7.13 -17.89 -2.24
N LYS A 127 6.15 -17.81 -1.32
CA LYS A 127 4.79 -17.40 -1.64
C LYS A 127 4.73 -15.94 -2.08
N CYS A 128 5.42 -15.03 -1.39
CA CYS A 128 5.53 -13.63 -1.78
C CYS A 128 6.16 -13.46 -3.17
N ASP A 129 7.23 -14.21 -3.47
CA ASP A 129 7.85 -14.18 -4.79
C ASP A 129 6.92 -14.68 -5.90
N ALA A 130 6.17 -15.75 -5.64
CA ALA A 130 5.21 -16.29 -6.60
C ALA A 130 4.10 -15.28 -6.91
N ILE A 131 3.46 -14.73 -5.88
CA ILE A 131 2.36 -13.76 -6.00
C ILE A 131 2.85 -12.49 -6.71
N ARG A 132 3.96 -11.90 -6.26
CA ARG A 132 4.51 -10.68 -6.87
C ARG A 132 4.80 -10.86 -8.35
N THR A 133 5.39 -12.01 -8.71
CA THR A 133 5.71 -12.29 -10.12
C THR A 133 4.45 -12.48 -10.94
N ALA A 134 3.46 -13.21 -10.43
CA ALA A 134 2.21 -13.43 -11.16
C ALA A 134 1.43 -12.13 -11.39
N ILE A 135 1.41 -11.21 -10.40
CA ILE A 135 0.80 -9.87 -10.57
C ILE A 135 1.48 -9.12 -11.72
N GLU A 136 2.81 -9.09 -11.75
CA GLU A 136 3.58 -8.42 -12.82
C GLU A 136 3.33 -9.04 -14.19
N GLU A 137 3.38 -10.37 -14.27
CA GLU A 137 3.13 -11.10 -15.53
C GLU A 137 1.73 -10.85 -16.07
N LYS A 138 0.71 -10.85 -15.21
CA LYS A 138 -0.68 -10.55 -15.61
C LYS A 138 -0.81 -9.12 -16.13
N HIS A 139 -0.17 -8.17 -15.49
CA HIS A 139 -0.20 -6.77 -15.90
C HIS A 139 0.48 -6.57 -17.26
N ILE A 140 1.69 -7.13 -17.46
CA ILE A 140 2.41 -7.07 -18.74
C ILE A 140 1.60 -7.68 -19.89
N LYS A 141 0.86 -8.76 -19.60
CA LYS A 141 0.00 -9.42 -20.59
C LYS A 141 -1.35 -8.73 -20.80
N ASN A 142 -1.63 -7.64 -20.08
CA ASN A 142 -2.93 -6.95 -20.06
C ASN A 142 -4.10 -7.86 -19.63
N GLU A 143 -3.85 -8.84 -18.76
CA GLU A 143 -4.85 -9.71 -18.15
C GLU A 143 -5.57 -9.04 -16.97
N ILE A 144 -4.96 -8.00 -16.40
CA ILE A 144 -5.48 -7.14 -15.34
C ILE A 144 -5.31 -5.68 -15.71
N THR A 145 -6.21 -4.84 -15.23
CA THR A 145 -6.16 -3.38 -15.38
C THR A 145 -5.13 -2.74 -14.43
N ASP A 146 -4.77 -1.47 -14.65
CA ASP A 146 -3.93 -0.71 -13.72
C ASP A 146 -4.55 -0.64 -12.32
N GLY A 147 -5.87 -0.46 -12.22
CA GLY A 147 -6.58 -0.46 -10.94
C GLY A 147 -6.44 -1.79 -10.19
N GLU A 148 -6.65 -2.93 -10.87
CA GLU A 148 -6.44 -4.25 -10.30
C GLU A 148 -4.98 -4.50 -9.93
N TYR A 149 -4.04 -4.07 -10.76
CA TYR A 149 -2.60 -4.17 -10.48
C TYR A 149 -2.20 -3.45 -9.20
N TYR A 150 -2.57 -2.17 -9.04
CA TYR A 150 -2.24 -1.42 -7.82
C TYR A 150 -2.98 -1.92 -6.59
N PHE A 151 -4.22 -2.39 -6.74
CA PHE A 151 -4.95 -3.05 -5.66
C PHE A 151 -4.23 -4.31 -5.17
N LEU A 152 -3.84 -5.20 -6.08
CA LEU A 152 -3.16 -6.45 -5.75
C LEU A 152 -1.78 -6.22 -5.15
N LEU A 153 -1.00 -5.26 -5.67
CA LEU A 153 0.28 -4.89 -5.09
C LEU A 153 0.14 -4.27 -3.70
N ALA A 154 -0.81 -3.37 -3.49
CA ALA A 154 -1.07 -2.76 -2.19
C ALA A 154 -1.51 -3.82 -1.16
N SER A 155 -2.34 -4.78 -1.58
CA SER A 155 -2.77 -5.93 -0.77
C SER A 155 -1.60 -6.82 -0.39
N LEU A 156 -0.69 -7.10 -1.34
CA LEU A 156 0.52 -7.88 -1.08
C LEU A 156 1.45 -7.16 -0.10
N ILE A 157 1.69 -5.85 -0.28
CA ILE A 157 2.53 -5.03 0.63
C ILE A 157 2.00 -5.10 2.06
N ASN A 158 0.68 -4.93 2.26
CA ASN A 158 0.05 -5.03 3.58
C ASN A 158 0.16 -6.44 4.18
N SER A 159 0.08 -7.48 3.35
CA SER A 159 0.23 -8.87 3.78
C SER A 159 1.67 -9.18 4.17
N ILE A 160 2.65 -8.71 3.40
CA ILE A 160 4.07 -8.85 3.71
C ILE A 160 4.40 -8.26 5.09
N ASP A 161 3.95 -7.05 5.38
CA ASP A 161 4.14 -6.41 6.68
C ASP A 161 3.56 -7.24 7.84
N LYS A 162 2.39 -7.83 7.62
CA LYS A 162 1.69 -8.62 8.64
C LYS A 162 2.37 -9.97 8.94
N TYR A 163 2.98 -10.60 7.93
CA TYR A 163 3.55 -11.95 8.03
C TYR A 163 5.09 -11.96 8.11
N ALA A 164 5.72 -10.80 8.10
CA ALA A 164 7.16 -10.70 8.33
C ALA A 164 7.52 -11.01 9.79
N ASN A 165 8.62 -11.73 10.01
CA ASN A 165 9.18 -12.01 11.34
C ASN A 165 9.97 -10.79 11.86
N THR A 166 9.39 -9.61 11.80
CA THR A 166 10.00 -8.37 12.26
C THR A 166 9.20 -7.77 13.38
N ALA A 167 9.82 -6.91 14.19
CA ALA A 167 9.12 -6.14 15.22
C ALA A 167 8.17 -5.08 14.63
N SER A 168 7.98 -5.04 13.30
CA SER A 168 7.20 -4.02 12.57
C SER A 168 7.67 -2.59 12.91
N VAL A 169 8.95 -2.43 13.19
CA VAL A 169 9.59 -1.15 13.50
C VAL A 169 10.48 -0.80 12.30
N TYR A 170 10.01 0.06 11.44
CA TYR A 170 10.72 0.56 10.27
C TYR A 170 11.07 2.03 10.46
#